data_d421a414f034e1f1870f6ce8b685d7f0
#
_entry.id   d421a414f034e1f1870f6ce8b685d7f0
#
_cell.length_a   1.000
_cell.length_b   1.000
_cell.length_c   1.000
_cell.angle_alpha   90.00
_cell.angle_beta   90.00
_cell.angle_gamma   90.00
#
_symmetry.space_group_name_H-M   'P 1'
#
loop_
_entity.id
_entity.type
_entity.pdbx_description
1 polymer ?
#
loop_
_entity_poly.entity_id
_entity_poly.type
_entity_poly.pdbx_seq_one_letter_code
_entity_poly.pdbx_strand_id
1 'polypeptide(L)'
;KPNVTADFHEMGTNSTYFFVPFKPNGSLNPVIPKENYDYFNFLFGSYFADALDEMGTLYFTREIFDRTYPGYGSAYPDYLGGIGLLFEQASSRGFKQKTQFGEITFPFTIKNQYVSGMTTVKASVANKEKLKDYQSNFYKSAITDSSRKKVRGYIFNQGNDKNKTKAFIDK
;
A
#
# COMPACT_ATOMS: atom_id res chain seq x y z
N LYS A 1 5.62 15.05 -0.41
CA LYS A 1 5.01 13.74 -0.75
C LYS A 1 4.46 13.12 0.52
N PRO A 2 3.31 12.41 0.49
CA PRO A 2 2.73 11.81 1.70
C PRO A 2 3.63 10.70 2.25
N ASN A 3 3.66 10.56 3.59
CA ASN A 3 4.36 9.44 4.23
C ASN A 3 3.55 8.15 4.18
N VAL A 4 2.22 8.26 4.17
CA VAL A 4 1.29 7.13 4.10
C VAL A 4 0.19 7.45 3.10
N THR A 5 -0.22 6.46 2.34
CA THR A 5 -1.35 6.54 1.40
C THR A 5 -2.24 5.32 1.59
N ALA A 6 -3.53 5.53 1.74
CA ALA A 6 -4.54 4.49 1.83
C ALA A 6 -5.28 4.37 0.49
N ASP A 7 -5.35 3.17 -0.04
CA ASP A 7 -6.00 2.82 -1.30
C ASP A 7 -7.15 1.86 -1.00
N PHE A 8 -8.39 2.35 -1.14
CA PHE A 8 -9.60 1.64 -0.75
C PHE A 8 -10.31 1.06 -1.96
N HIS A 9 -10.48 -0.24 -1.97
CA HIS A 9 -11.11 -1.01 -3.04
C HIS A 9 -12.20 -1.94 -2.54
N GLU A 10 -12.92 -2.51 -3.49
CA GLU A 10 -13.86 -3.60 -3.29
C GLU A 10 -13.45 -4.82 -4.13
N MET A 11 -13.56 -5.99 -3.53
CA MET A 11 -13.40 -7.28 -4.20
C MET A 11 -14.73 -8.03 -4.34
N GLY A 12 -14.67 -9.27 -4.81
CA GLY A 12 -15.87 -10.11 -4.96
C GLY A 12 -16.64 -10.28 -3.64
N THR A 13 -17.97 -10.33 -3.75
CA THR A 13 -18.90 -10.41 -2.61
C THR A 13 -18.64 -11.59 -1.68
N ASN A 14 -18.29 -12.76 -2.22
CA ASN A 14 -18.06 -13.97 -1.42
C ASN A 14 -16.63 -14.00 -0.83
N SER A 15 -16.31 -12.98 -0.06
CA SER A 15 -15.04 -12.78 0.62
C SER A 15 -15.27 -12.10 1.96
N THR A 16 -14.20 -11.59 2.59
CA THR A 16 -14.25 -10.85 3.85
C THR A 16 -13.65 -9.45 3.68
N TYR A 17 -12.64 -9.10 4.44
CA TYR A 17 -11.92 -7.84 4.32
C TYR A 17 -10.42 -8.10 4.24
N PHE A 18 -9.73 -7.47 3.31
CA PHE A 18 -8.27 -7.55 3.22
C PHE A 18 -7.62 -6.24 3.62
N PHE A 19 -6.48 -6.34 4.28
CA PHE A 19 -5.53 -5.26 4.49
C PHE A 19 -4.08 -5.81 4.52
N VAL A 20 -3.12 -4.91 4.40
CA VAL A 20 -1.70 -5.27 4.47
C VAL A 20 -1.35 -6.02 5.79
N PRO A 21 -0.34 -6.93 5.82
CA PRO A 21 0.68 -7.18 4.80
C PRO A 21 0.20 -7.97 3.58
N PHE A 22 0.88 -7.73 2.46
CA PHE A 22 0.67 -8.51 1.23
C PHE A 22 1.22 -9.93 1.34
N LYS A 23 0.90 -10.80 0.36
CA LYS A 23 1.45 -12.16 0.32
C LYS A 23 2.99 -12.16 0.42
N PRO A 24 3.62 -13.07 1.18
CA PRO A 24 5.04 -12.98 1.48
C PRO A 24 5.95 -13.25 0.28
N ASN A 25 5.53 -14.11 -0.65
CA ASN A 25 6.35 -14.53 -1.79
C ASN A 25 5.90 -13.87 -3.09
N GLY A 26 6.84 -13.25 -3.80
CA GLY A 26 6.60 -12.65 -5.11
C GLY A 26 5.70 -11.41 -5.10
N SER A 27 5.52 -10.77 -3.94
CA SER A 27 4.70 -9.56 -3.83
C SER A 27 5.51 -8.27 -3.77
N LEU A 28 6.83 -8.37 -3.62
CA LEU A 28 7.70 -7.20 -3.46
C LEU A 28 8.43 -6.88 -4.74
N ASN A 29 8.49 -5.59 -5.05
CA ASN A 29 9.40 -5.10 -6.04
C ASN A 29 10.79 -4.89 -5.39
N PRO A 30 11.88 -5.43 -5.97
CA PRO A 30 13.21 -5.42 -5.35
C PRO A 30 13.83 -4.02 -5.19
N VAL A 31 13.26 -2.98 -5.80
CA VAL A 31 13.74 -1.60 -5.64
C VAL A 31 13.15 -0.93 -4.40
N ILE A 32 12.12 -1.50 -3.78
CA ILE A 32 11.51 -0.98 -2.56
C ILE A 32 12.32 -1.48 -1.35
N PRO A 33 12.67 -0.59 -0.40
CA PRO A 33 13.37 -0.99 0.82
C PRO A 33 12.58 -2.09 1.57
N LYS A 34 13.28 -3.13 2.02
CA LYS A 34 12.66 -4.25 2.75
C LYS A 34 11.91 -3.80 4.00
N GLU A 35 12.39 -2.75 4.67
CA GLU A 35 11.77 -2.15 5.85
C GLU A 35 10.31 -1.75 5.61
N ASN A 36 9.95 -1.34 4.38
CA ASN A 36 8.57 -1.05 4.01
C ASN A 36 7.66 -2.25 4.25
N TYR A 37 8.11 -3.43 3.82
CA TYR A 37 7.34 -4.67 4.00
C TYR A 37 7.55 -5.29 5.38
N ASP A 38 8.81 -5.52 5.78
CA ASP A 38 9.14 -6.31 6.96
C ASP A 38 8.79 -5.60 8.27
N TYR A 39 8.66 -4.27 8.24
CA TYR A 39 8.33 -3.48 9.42
C TYR A 39 7.01 -2.71 9.27
N PHE A 40 6.91 -1.77 8.33
CA PHE A 40 5.75 -0.87 8.27
C PHE A 40 4.44 -1.57 7.90
N ASN A 41 4.46 -2.54 6.98
CA ASN A 41 3.25 -3.27 6.65
C ASN A 41 2.72 -4.09 7.85
N PHE A 42 3.62 -4.69 8.63
CA PHE A 42 3.22 -5.39 9.86
C PHE A 42 2.78 -4.44 10.95
N LEU A 43 3.46 -3.30 11.11
CA LEU A 43 3.07 -2.26 12.05
C LEU A 43 1.64 -1.77 11.78
N PHE A 44 1.35 -1.35 10.55
CA PHE A 44 0.00 -0.91 10.19
C PHE A 44 -1.01 -2.06 10.26
N GLY A 45 -0.63 -3.25 9.82
CA GLY A 45 -1.46 -4.45 9.89
C GLY A 45 -1.91 -4.77 11.32
N SER A 46 -1.05 -4.61 12.34
CA SER A 46 -1.46 -4.83 13.73
C SER A 46 -2.53 -3.83 14.20
N TYR A 47 -2.40 -2.54 13.85
CA TYR A 47 -3.43 -1.55 14.15
C TYR A 47 -4.78 -1.88 13.50
N PHE A 48 -4.76 -2.39 12.26
CA PHE A 48 -6.00 -2.76 11.56
C PHE A 48 -6.61 -4.03 12.14
N ALA A 49 -5.79 -5.03 12.48
CA ALA A 49 -6.25 -6.25 13.14
C ALA A 49 -6.97 -5.89 14.45
N ASP A 50 -6.33 -5.14 15.34
CA ASP A 50 -6.92 -4.73 16.62
C ASP A 50 -8.27 -4.01 16.41
N ALA A 51 -8.35 -3.07 15.46
CA ALA A 51 -9.56 -2.30 15.20
C ALA A 51 -10.71 -3.15 14.60
N LEU A 52 -10.39 -4.12 13.76
CA LEU A 52 -11.40 -4.98 13.13
C LEU A 52 -11.81 -6.13 14.05
N ASP A 53 -10.91 -6.63 14.90
CA ASP A 53 -11.22 -7.59 15.95
C ASP A 53 -12.20 -7.00 16.98
N GLU A 54 -12.00 -5.74 17.38
CA GLU A 54 -12.94 -5.00 18.24
C GLU A 54 -14.35 -4.90 17.61
N MET A 55 -14.41 -4.83 16.29
CA MET A 55 -15.67 -4.79 15.54
C MET A 55 -16.29 -6.16 15.26
N GLY A 56 -15.56 -7.24 15.46
CA GLY A 56 -15.96 -8.59 15.07
C GLY A 56 -15.99 -8.79 13.55
N THR A 57 -15.21 -8.03 12.81
CA THR A 57 -15.12 -8.14 11.33
C THR A 57 -14.13 -9.24 10.94
N LEU A 58 -14.59 -10.17 10.11
CA LEU A 58 -13.72 -11.18 9.52
C LEU A 58 -12.81 -10.55 8.46
N TYR A 59 -11.52 -10.86 8.52
CA TYR A 59 -10.52 -10.37 7.56
C TYR A 59 -9.48 -11.43 7.24
N PHE A 60 -8.64 -11.14 6.25
CA PHE A 60 -7.44 -11.90 5.92
C PHE A 60 -6.32 -10.98 5.51
N THR A 61 -5.10 -11.45 5.64
CA THR A 61 -3.89 -10.75 5.24
C THR A 61 -2.86 -11.75 4.71
N ARG A 62 -1.80 -11.29 4.08
CA ARG A 62 -0.68 -12.12 3.58
C ARG A 62 -1.08 -13.13 2.51
N GLU A 63 -2.17 -12.87 1.81
CA GLU A 63 -2.71 -13.72 0.76
C GLU A 63 -3.06 -12.88 -0.48
N ILE A 64 -3.26 -13.53 -1.61
CA ILE A 64 -3.81 -13.02 -2.87
C ILE A 64 -3.04 -11.81 -3.43
N PHE A 65 -3.11 -10.67 -2.74
CA PHE A 65 -2.69 -9.38 -3.25
C PHE A 65 -1.18 -9.17 -3.19
N ASP A 66 -0.65 -8.49 -4.21
CA ASP A 66 0.76 -8.08 -4.32
C ASP A 66 0.87 -6.59 -4.69
N ARG A 67 2.11 -6.10 -4.74
CA ARG A 67 2.41 -4.73 -5.15
C ARG A 67 3.66 -4.63 -6.02
N THR A 68 3.83 -5.61 -6.88
CA THR A 68 4.97 -5.65 -7.82
C THR A 68 4.86 -4.62 -8.93
N TYR A 69 3.63 -4.28 -9.32
CA TYR A 69 3.37 -3.33 -10.39
C TYR A 69 3.29 -1.89 -9.84
N PRO A 70 4.18 -0.98 -10.30
CA PRO A 70 4.24 0.38 -9.78
C PRO A 70 3.02 1.25 -10.09
N GLY A 71 2.14 0.82 -10.99
CA GLY A 71 0.92 1.55 -11.35
C GLY A 71 -0.26 1.33 -10.41
N TYR A 72 -0.17 0.43 -9.42
CA TYR A 72 -1.19 0.32 -8.38
C TYR A 72 -1.16 1.54 -7.46
N GLY A 73 -2.35 2.04 -7.05
CA GLY A 73 -2.47 3.13 -6.11
C GLY A 73 -1.77 2.87 -4.77
N SER A 74 -1.83 1.61 -4.31
CA SER A 74 -1.14 1.15 -3.10
C SER A 74 0.36 0.91 -3.29
N ALA A 75 0.85 0.69 -4.52
CA ALA A 75 2.27 0.44 -4.79
C ALA A 75 3.05 1.72 -5.11
N TYR A 76 2.46 2.64 -5.86
CA TYR A 76 3.14 3.86 -6.31
C TYR A 76 3.76 4.70 -5.20
N PRO A 77 3.11 4.89 -4.03
CA PRO A 77 3.70 5.63 -2.91
C PRO A 77 5.03 5.07 -2.42
N ASP A 78 5.21 3.74 -2.47
CA ASP A 78 6.42 3.07 -2.01
C ASP A 78 7.66 3.48 -2.81
N TYR A 79 7.49 3.74 -4.11
CA TYR A 79 8.57 4.24 -4.99
C TYR A 79 8.92 5.70 -4.73
N LEU A 80 8.14 6.38 -3.90
CA LEU A 80 8.32 7.77 -3.51
C LEU A 80 8.70 7.93 -2.02
N GLY A 81 9.11 6.83 -1.38
CA GLY A 81 9.50 6.83 0.04
C GLY A 81 8.32 6.95 1.00
N GLY A 82 7.12 6.65 0.55
CA GLY A 82 5.94 6.51 1.39
C GLY A 82 5.63 5.06 1.73
N ILE A 83 4.53 4.84 2.43
CA ILE A 83 3.95 3.54 2.74
C ILE A 83 2.59 3.46 2.09
N GLY A 84 2.43 2.58 1.12
CA GLY A 84 1.14 2.31 0.50
C GLY A 84 0.38 1.22 1.23
N LEU A 85 -0.89 1.48 1.55
CA LEU A 85 -1.78 0.57 2.24
C LEU A 85 -2.95 0.22 1.34
N LEU A 86 -3.18 -1.06 1.12
CA LEU A 86 -4.33 -1.56 0.35
C LEU A 86 -5.40 -2.07 1.30
N PHE A 87 -6.63 -1.71 1.01
CA PHE A 87 -7.83 -2.27 1.63
C PHE A 87 -8.76 -2.79 0.54
N GLU A 88 -9.29 -4.02 0.75
CA GLU A 88 -10.23 -4.65 -0.16
C GLU A 88 -11.43 -5.15 0.62
N GLN A 89 -12.57 -4.53 0.42
CA GLN A 89 -13.83 -4.89 1.07
C GLN A 89 -14.63 -5.87 0.20
N ALA A 90 -15.12 -6.97 0.79
CA ALA A 90 -16.15 -7.78 0.13
C ALA A 90 -17.36 -6.92 -0.22
N SER A 91 -17.74 -6.86 -1.50
CA SER A 91 -18.75 -5.92 -1.98
C SER A 91 -20.15 -6.25 -1.45
N SER A 92 -20.81 -5.25 -0.90
CA SER A 92 -22.23 -5.30 -0.52
C SER A 92 -23.16 -4.74 -1.62
N ARG A 93 -22.71 -4.78 -2.87
CA ARG A 93 -23.46 -4.23 -4.02
C ARG A 93 -24.94 -4.64 -3.98
N GLY A 94 -25.85 -3.67 -4.08
CA GLY A 94 -27.29 -3.88 -3.92
C GLY A 94 -27.77 -3.85 -2.47
N PHE A 95 -26.97 -3.25 -1.56
CA PHE A 95 -27.22 -2.98 -0.14
C PHE A 95 -27.13 -4.19 0.80
N LYS A 96 -27.28 -5.41 0.29
CA LYS A 96 -27.32 -6.62 1.10
C LYS A 96 -26.93 -7.84 0.25
N GLN A 97 -25.99 -8.63 0.75
CA GLN A 97 -25.51 -9.82 0.08
C GLN A 97 -25.44 -10.99 1.06
N LYS A 98 -25.82 -12.20 0.59
CA LYS A 98 -25.57 -13.45 1.31
C LYS A 98 -24.25 -14.03 0.83
N THR A 99 -23.36 -14.35 1.76
CA THR A 99 -22.05 -14.93 1.48
C THR A 99 -21.87 -16.23 2.28
N GLN A 100 -20.82 -16.98 1.97
CA GLN A 100 -20.43 -18.15 2.79
C GLN A 100 -20.03 -17.77 4.22
N PHE A 101 -19.70 -16.50 4.45
CA PHE A 101 -19.28 -15.96 5.77
C PHE A 101 -20.44 -15.29 6.52
N GLY A 102 -21.66 -15.40 6.02
CA GLY A 102 -22.84 -14.73 6.56
C GLY A 102 -23.36 -13.62 5.65
N GLU A 103 -24.22 -12.79 6.22
CA GLU A 103 -24.82 -11.68 5.51
C GLU A 103 -23.99 -10.41 5.67
N ILE A 104 -23.68 -9.74 4.56
CA ILE A 104 -23.05 -8.43 4.55
C ILE A 104 -24.02 -7.36 4.06
N THR A 105 -23.97 -6.18 4.68
CA THR A 105 -24.82 -5.03 4.37
C THR A 105 -23.99 -3.80 4.01
N PHE A 106 -24.58 -2.89 3.28
CA PHE A 106 -23.91 -1.64 2.90
C PHE A 106 -23.46 -0.80 4.12
N PRO A 107 -24.26 -0.63 5.19
CA PRO A 107 -23.79 0.04 6.41
C PRO A 107 -22.58 -0.64 7.07
N PHE A 108 -22.53 -1.96 7.04
CA PHE A 108 -21.39 -2.72 7.57
C PHE A 108 -20.11 -2.46 6.76
N THR A 109 -20.20 -2.48 5.42
CA THR A 109 -19.04 -2.22 4.56
C THR A 109 -18.54 -0.79 4.68
N ILE A 110 -19.44 0.19 4.80
CA ILE A 110 -19.08 1.58 5.12
C ILE A 110 -18.32 1.67 6.44
N LYS A 111 -18.81 1.00 7.48
CA LYS A 111 -18.19 1.02 8.82
C LYS A 111 -16.76 0.47 8.76
N ASN A 112 -16.53 -0.65 8.05
CA ASN A 112 -15.19 -1.22 7.88
C ASN A 112 -14.23 -0.22 7.22
N GLN A 113 -14.64 0.39 6.11
CA GLN A 113 -13.81 1.36 5.39
C GLN A 113 -13.53 2.61 6.23
N TYR A 114 -14.54 3.11 6.93
CA TYR A 114 -14.39 4.27 7.82
C TYR A 114 -13.41 3.98 8.99
N VAL A 115 -13.59 2.85 9.67
CA VAL A 115 -12.71 2.46 10.78
C VAL A 115 -11.28 2.25 10.31
N SER A 116 -11.07 1.60 9.17
CA SER A 116 -9.74 1.43 8.57
C SER A 116 -9.09 2.78 8.22
N GLY A 117 -9.86 3.71 7.66
CA GLY A 117 -9.39 5.07 7.39
C GLY A 117 -8.97 5.83 8.66
N MET A 118 -9.81 5.81 9.68
CA MET A 118 -9.49 6.44 10.97
C MET A 118 -8.31 5.77 11.68
N THR A 119 -8.19 4.46 11.59
CA THR A 119 -7.07 3.71 12.14
C THR A 119 -5.77 4.05 11.40
N THR A 120 -5.82 4.22 10.06
CA THR A 120 -4.67 4.70 9.29
C THR A 120 -4.15 6.03 9.82
N VAL A 121 -5.04 6.99 10.10
CA VAL A 121 -4.66 8.30 10.67
C VAL A 121 -4.05 8.13 12.06
N LYS A 122 -4.71 7.35 12.95
CA LYS A 122 -4.22 7.09 14.32
C LYS A 122 -2.82 6.46 14.31
N ALA A 123 -2.62 5.41 13.52
CA ALA A 123 -1.34 4.71 13.39
C ALA A 123 -0.26 5.64 12.82
N SER A 124 -0.59 6.46 11.83
CA SER A 124 0.34 7.43 11.24
C SER A 124 0.79 8.49 12.24
N VAL A 125 -0.13 9.04 13.03
CA VAL A 125 0.21 10.02 14.07
C VAL A 125 1.06 9.40 15.17
N ALA A 126 0.71 8.19 15.62
CA ALA A 126 1.47 7.47 16.65
C ALA A 126 2.90 7.13 16.21
N ASN A 127 3.13 6.96 14.92
CA ASN A 127 4.43 6.58 14.35
C ASN A 127 5.06 7.66 13.47
N LYS A 128 4.66 8.92 13.64
CA LYS A 128 5.07 10.03 12.76
C LYS A 128 6.58 10.20 12.61
N GLU A 129 7.36 10.04 13.67
CA GLU A 129 8.81 10.22 13.59
C GLU A 129 9.45 9.07 12.78
N LYS A 130 9.05 7.83 13.01
CA LYS A 130 9.54 6.68 12.23
C LYS A 130 9.22 6.81 10.73
N LEU A 131 8.03 7.32 10.41
CA LEU A 131 7.62 7.55 9.03
C LEU A 131 8.43 8.65 8.35
N LYS A 132 8.74 9.73 9.08
CA LYS A 132 9.62 10.80 8.59
C LYS A 132 11.04 10.31 8.38
N ASP A 133 11.58 9.55 9.34
CA ASP A 133 12.91 8.99 9.26
C ASP A 133 13.05 8.03 8.08
N TYR A 134 12.06 7.15 7.90
CA TYR A 134 12.01 6.25 6.75
C TYR A 134 12.06 7.03 5.43
N GLN A 135 11.18 8.03 5.26
CA GLN A 135 11.14 8.84 4.03
C GLN A 135 12.44 9.62 3.82
N SER A 136 12.99 10.23 4.88
CA SER A 136 14.27 10.92 4.81
C SER A 136 15.41 10.00 4.38
N ASN A 137 15.46 8.81 4.97
CA ASN A 137 16.49 7.82 4.66
C ASN A 137 16.33 7.26 3.25
N PHE A 138 15.09 7.08 2.78
CA PHE A 138 14.82 6.67 1.40
C PHE A 138 15.50 7.60 0.40
N TYR A 139 15.33 8.92 0.52
CA TYR A 139 15.95 9.89 -0.38
C TYR A 139 17.46 10.03 -0.17
N LYS A 140 17.94 9.99 1.07
CA LYS A 140 19.37 10.04 1.36
C LYS A 140 20.10 8.83 0.78
N SER A 141 19.57 7.63 0.97
CA SER A 141 20.17 6.40 0.46
C SER A 141 20.17 6.36 -1.07
N ALA A 142 19.14 6.89 -1.73
CA ALA A 142 19.10 6.98 -3.17
C ALA A 142 20.32 7.75 -3.75
N ILE A 143 20.78 8.79 -3.03
CA ILE A 143 21.96 9.58 -3.44
C ILE A 143 23.24 8.84 -3.05
N THR A 144 23.37 8.39 -1.80
CA THR A 144 24.61 7.79 -1.29
C THR A 144 24.91 6.43 -1.91
N ASP A 145 23.88 5.59 -2.08
CA ASP A 145 24.04 4.23 -2.60
C ASP A 145 24.21 4.20 -4.11
N SER A 146 23.72 5.19 -4.84
CA SER A 146 23.94 5.32 -6.28
C SER A 146 25.41 5.32 -6.63
N SER A 147 26.25 5.94 -5.79
CA SER A 147 27.71 5.98 -5.99
C SER A 147 28.39 4.62 -5.85
N ARG A 148 27.76 3.64 -5.20
CA ARG A 148 28.29 2.28 -4.96
C ARG A 148 27.76 1.23 -5.92
N LYS A 149 26.73 1.55 -6.73
CA LYS A 149 26.13 0.60 -7.68
C LYS A 149 26.97 0.46 -8.96
N LYS A 150 26.88 -0.70 -9.61
CA LYS A 150 27.55 -0.96 -10.88
C LYS A 150 27.03 -0.07 -12.02
N VAL A 151 25.72 0.19 -12.03
CA VAL A 151 25.10 1.10 -13.01
C VAL A 151 25.23 2.52 -12.48
N ARG A 152 25.93 3.39 -13.22
CA ARG A 152 26.25 4.78 -12.85
C ARG A 152 25.41 5.81 -13.59
N GLY A 153 24.76 5.42 -14.65
CA GLY A 153 23.97 6.30 -15.48
C GLY A 153 23.20 5.54 -16.54
N TYR A 154 22.23 6.21 -17.11
CA TYR A 154 21.45 5.70 -18.23
C TYR A 154 21.64 6.62 -19.42
N ILE A 155 21.82 6.03 -20.60
CA ILE A 155 21.94 6.76 -21.86
C ILE A 155 20.64 6.56 -22.62
N PHE A 156 19.99 7.65 -23.00
CA PHE A 156 18.77 7.64 -23.80
C PHE A 156 19.04 8.19 -25.19
N ASN A 157 18.55 7.49 -26.20
CA ASN A 157 18.49 8.02 -27.56
C ASN A 157 17.19 8.84 -27.68
N GLN A 158 17.28 10.05 -28.23
CA GLN A 158 16.13 10.93 -28.42
C GLN A 158 15.04 10.34 -29.33
N GLY A 159 15.37 9.34 -30.16
CA GLY A 159 14.41 8.83 -31.12
C GLY A 159 13.81 9.93 -32.01
N ASN A 160 12.61 9.71 -32.50
CA ASN A 160 11.87 10.68 -33.32
C ASN A 160 11.00 11.65 -32.51
N ASP A 161 10.83 11.44 -31.21
CA ASP A 161 10.01 12.28 -30.33
C ASP A 161 10.85 12.91 -29.20
N LYS A 162 11.40 14.08 -29.52
CA LYS A 162 12.23 14.85 -28.58
C LYS A 162 11.41 15.34 -27.35
N ASN A 163 10.13 15.63 -27.52
CA ASN A 163 9.28 16.14 -26.44
C ASN A 163 8.98 15.04 -25.41
N LYS A 164 8.74 13.81 -25.88
CA LYS A 164 8.56 12.65 -25.01
C LYS A 164 9.81 12.32 -24.20
N THR A 165 10.98 12.35 -24.85
CA THR A 165 12.26 12.13 -24.16
C THR A 165 12.52 13.21 -23.13
N LYS A 166 12.29 14.48 -23.46
CA LYS A 166 12.42 15.59 -22.52
C LYS A 166 11.47 15.42 -21.32
N ALA A 167 10.19 15.14 -21.57
CA ALA A 167 9.20 14.95 -20.50
C ALA A 167 9.55 13.77 -19.56
N PHE A 168 10.22 12.73 -20.11
CA PHE A 168 10.72 11.61 -19.29
C PHE A 168 11.91 12.02 -18.40
N ILE A 169 12.84 12.82 -18.92
CA ILE A 169 14.04 13.25 -18.21
C ILE A 169 13.70 14.29 -17.12
N ASP A 170 12.73 15.16 -17.39
CA ASP A 170 12.33 16.24 -16.47
C ASP A 170 11.53 15.71 -15.25
N LYS A 171 11.13 14.45 -15.22
CA LYS A 171 10.40 13.77 -14.14
C LYS A 171 11.35 13.11 -13.14
#